data_de6c4cd2d5c52946a5fc464da24e12f2
#
_entry.id   de6c4cd2d5c52946a5fc464da24e12f2
#
_cell.length_a   1.000
_cell.length_b   1.000
_cell.length_c   1.000
_cell.angle_alpha   90.00
_cell.angle_beta   90.00
_cell.angle_gamma   90.00
#
_symmetry.space_group_name_H-M   'P 1'
#
loop_
_entity.id
_entity.type
_entity.pdbx_description
1 polymer ?
#
loop_
_entity_poly.entity_id
_entity_poly.type
_entity_poly.pdbx_seq_one_letter_code
_entity_poly.pdbx_strand_id
1 'polypeptide(L)'
;MRLSLVPALLAPLPALAEPPMVVTDIAPVHALVSQVMAGVGEPALLLDGAADPHSVALKPSQARLLEQAQLVVWVGPELEPWLARALDGLGRAEAIALLDLPVTTLRDFDGSPATLDNGAYEEGVGESDDHHHDDDTHAHDEDHAHEGTDPHAWLSPDNARAWLGTLAEELSARDPENAETYQANAQAAILDITQMDAEISAQLEPFAGAEIVTFHDAFGYFTTAYGIDVLGSLRAGDASAPSAAALSELKALVADHGVTCAFLEPAADDGLLKALEQDAGLKTGVLDATGQTLTPGPELYGDLMTSLATTIATCLADD
;
A
#
# COMPACT_ATOMS: atom_id res chain seq x y z
N MET A 1 65.56 -36.21 22.33
CA MET A 1 64.63 -35.10 22.12
C MET A 1 63.32 -35.65 21.61
N ARG A 2 62.28 -35.69 22.47
CA ARG A 2 60.95 -36.16 22.04
C ARG A 2 60.12 -34.91 21.78
N LEU A 3 59.75 -34.69 20.52
CA LEU A 3 58.82 -33.64 20.12
C LEU A 3 57.43 -34.11 20.50
N SER A 4 56.80 -33.42 21.45
CA SER A 4 55.35 -33.61 21.74
C SER A 4 54.57 -32.77 20.74
N LEU A 5 53.84 -33.39 19.81
CA LEU A 5 52.84 -32.75 19.01
C LEU A 5 51.64 -32.45 19.92
N VAL A 6 51.30 -31.18 20.09
CA VAL A 6 50.05 -30.74 20.71
C VAL A 6 49.00 -30.66 19.59
N PRO A 7 47.87 -31.40 19.66
CA PRO A 7 46.79 -31.27 18.69
C PRO A 7 46.13 -29.90 18.88
N ALA A 8 46.12 -29.09 17.83
CA ALA A 8 45.29 -27.87 17.78
C ALA A 8 43.80 -28.29 17.67
N LEU A 9 43.01 -28.02 18.69
CA LEU A 9 41.56 -28.09 18.62
C LEU A 9 41.11 -26.93 17.73
N LEU A 10 40.68 -27.25 16.48
CA LEU A 10 39.87 -26.34 15.72
C LEU A 10 38.48 -26.26 16.38
N ALA A 11 38.16 -25.17 17.03
CA ALA A 11 36.79 -24.86 17.43
C ALA A 11 35.95 -24.67 16.14
N PRO A 12 34.74 -25.27 16.06
CA PRO A 12 33.86 -25.00 14.96
C PRO A 12 33.50 -23.51 14.97
N LEU A 13 33.64 -22.85 13.83
CA LEU A 13 33.07 -21.53 13.62
C LEU A 13 31.56 -21.65 13.77
N PRO A 14 30.89 -20.75 14.48
CA PRO A 14 29.43 -20.71 14.49
C PRO A 14 28.98 -20.60 13.04
N ALA A 15 28.12 -21.51 12.60
CA ALA A 15 27.39 -21.34 11.35
C ALA A 15 26.45 -20.15 11.58
N LEU A 16 26.64 -19.06 10.84
CA LEU A 16 25.64 -18.00 10.82
C LEU A 16 24.35 -18.62 10.29
N ALA A 17 23.27 -18.50 11.03
CA ALA A 17 21.95 -18.91 10.54
C ALA A 17 21.62 -18.09 9.28
N GLU A 18 21.07 -18.72 8.26
CA GLU A 18 20.58 -17.99 7.11
C GLU A 18 19.37 -17.16 7.55
N PRO A 19 19.28 -15.87 7.16
CA PRO A 19 18.12 -15.04 7.49
C PRO A 19 16.84 -15.65 6.90
N PRO A 20 15.68 -15.37 7.50
CA PRO A 20 14.41 -15.89 7.01
C PRO A 20 14.13 -15.40 5.58
N MET A 21 13.61 -16.28 4.73
CA MET A 21 13.14 -15.90 3.41
C MET A 21 11.82 -15.14 3.55
N VAL A 22 11.88 -13.84 3.38
CA VAL A 22 10.72 -12.93 3.45
C VAL A 22 10.25 -12.60 2.05
N VAL A 23 8.94 -12.65 1.83
CA VAL A 23 8.27 -12.20 0.59
C VAL A 23 7.34 -11.05 0.94
N THR A 24 7.35 -10.01 0.12
CA THR A 24 6.46 -8.86 0.24
C THR A 24 5.59 -8.74 -1.02
N ASP A 25 4.43 -8.18 -0.88
CA ASP A 25 3.46 -7.98 -1.95
C ASP A 25 3.87 -6.86 -2.92
N ILE A 26 3.81 -5.60 -2.48
CA ILE A 26 4.01 -4.38 -3.27
C ILE A 26 5.33 -3.68 -2.92
N ALA A 27 5.79 -2.82 -3.82
CA ALA A 27 7.07 -2.13 -3.69
C ALA A 27 7.21 -1.24 -2.43
N PRO A 28 6.20 -0.49 -1.96
CA PRO A 28 6.29 0.26 -0.71
C PRO A 28 6.50 -0.63 0.52
N VAL A 29 5.78 -1.75 0.63
CA VAL A 29 5.96 -2.72 1.72
C VAL A 29 7.34 -3.38 1.62
N HIS A 30 7.77 -3.73 0.40
CA HIS A 30 9.12 -4.23 0.16
C HIS A 30 10.20 -3.25 0.64
N ALA A 31 10.03 -1.96 0.40
CA ALA A 31 10.99 -0.94 0.83
C ALA A 31 11.11 -0.91 2.36
N LEU A 32 9.99 -0.91 3.09
CA LEU A 32 10.00 -0.92 4.56
C LEU A 32 10.68 -2.18 5.12
N VAL A 33 10.36 -3.36 4.59
CA VAL A 33 11.00 -4.62 5.00
C VAL A 33 12.47 -4.64 4.64
N SER A 34 12.85 -4.10 3.46
CA SER A 34 14.26 -3.98 3.04
C SER A 34 15.08 -3.11 3.97
N GLN A 35 14.50 -2.01 4.48
CA GLN A 35 15.15 -1.16 5.47
C GLN A 35 15.44 -1.93 6.75
N VAL A 36 14.47 -2.69 7.28
CA VAL A 36 14.65 -3.49 8.50
C VAL A 36 15.69 -4.61 8.30
N MET A 37 15.68 -5.26 7.13
CA MET A 37 16.59 -6.37 6.81
C MET A 37 17.97 -5.95 6.32
N ALA A 38 18.26 -4.66 6.23
CA ALA A 38 19.52 -4.14 5.69
C ALA A 38 20.75 -4.75 6.38
N GLY A 39 21.70 -5.25 5.57
CA GLY A 39 22.93 -5.90 6.05
C GLY A 39 22.75 -7.33 6.57
N VAL A 40 21.55 -7.86 6.64
CA VAL A 40 21.23 -9.23 7.05
C VAL A 40 20.72 -10.05 5.86
N GLY A 41 19.74 -9.56 5.12
CA GLY A 41 19.14 -10.23 3.99
C GLY A 41 18.34 -9.26 3.11
N GLU A 42 17.74 -9.78 2.07
CA GLU A 42 16.88 -9.02 1.15
C GLU A 42 15.52 -9.73 1.02
N PRO A 43 14.40 -9.03 1.24
CA PRO A 43 13.09 -9.60 0.97
C PRO A 43 12.89 -9.74 -0.54
N ALA A 44 12.04 -10.69 -0.94
CA ALA A 44 11.65 -10.84 -2.34
C ALA A 44 10.33 -10.12 -2.60
N LEU A 45 10.27 -9.34 -3.69
CA LEU A 45 9.07 -8.64 -4.12
C LEU A 45 8.20 -9.55 -4.99
N LEU A 46 6.93 -9.69 -4.65
CA LEU A 46 5.96 -10.53 -5.37
C LEU A 46 5.42 -9.84 -6.62
N LEU A 47 5.01 -8.57 -6.48
CA LEU A 47 4.48 -7.76 -7.57
C LEU A 47 5.52 -6.76 -8.04
N ASP A 48 6.01 -6.96 -9.26
CA ASP A 48 6.97 -6.06 -9.88
C ASP A 48 6.25 -4.97 -10.73
N GLY A 49 6.72 -3.74 -10.60
CA GLY A 49 6.44 -2.65 -11.51
C GLY A 49 4.97 -2.33 -11.74
N ALA A 50 4.47 -2.64 -12.93
CA ALA A 50 3.17 -2.18 -13.43
C ALA A 50 1.99 -3.11 -13.09
N ALA A 51 2.12 -4.03 -12.15
CA ALA A 51 1.00 -4.89 -11.73
C ALA A 51 0.04 -4.11 -10.83
N ASP A 52 -1.25 -4.11 -11.18
CA ASP A 52 -2.31 -3.59 -10.33
C ASP A 52 -2.52 -4.56 -9.16
N PRO A 53 -2.26 -4.16 -7.89
CA PRO A 53 -2.35 -5.06 -6.74
C PRO A 53 -3.77 -5.60 -6.50
N HIS A 54 -4.81 -4.86 -6.90
CA HIS A 54 -6.21 -5.27 -6.70
C HIS A 54 -6.62 -6.44 -7.59
N SER A 55 -5.97 -6.59 -8.76
CA SER A 55 -6.35 -7.60 -9.75
C SER A 55 -5.16 -8.30 -10.39
N VAL A 56 -4.68 -9.36 -9.75
CA VAL A 56 -3.54 -10.14 -10.24
C VAL A 56 -3.93 -11.58 -10.53
N ALA A 57 -3.49 -12.09 -11.68
CA ALA A 57 -3.41 -13.52 -11.94
C ALA A 57 -2.03 -14.04 -11.53
N LEU A 58 -1.96 -14.83 -10.48
CA LEU A 58 -0.72 -15.36 -9.91
C LEU A 58 0.07 -16.18 -10.96
N LYS A 59 1.29 -15.77 -11.25
CA LYS A 59 2.20 -16.48 -12.16
C LYS A 59 2.82 -17.70 -11.44
N PRO A 60 3.18 -18.78 -12.15
CA PRO A 60 3.82 -19.93 -11.52
C PRO A 60 5.14 -19.63 -10.79
N SER A 61 5.87 -18.58 -11.19
CA SER A 61 7.06 -18.10 -10.49
C SER A 61 6.72 -17.48 -9.13
N GLN A 62 5.65 -16.70 -9.07
CA GLN A 62 5.15 -16.06 -7.86
C GLN A 62 4.60 -17.12 -6.87
N ALA A 63 3.85 -18.11 -7.37
CA ALA A 63 3.39 -19.22 -6.54
C ALA A 63 4.57 -19.98 -5.88
N ARG A 64 5.65 -20.26 -6.64
CA ARG A 64 6.84 -20.88 -6.07
C ARG A 64 7.54 -20.00 -5.04
N LEU A 65 7.55 -18.70 -5.26
CA LEU A 65 8.12 -17.74 -4.31
C LEU A 65 7.37 -17.81 -2.98
N LEU A 66 6.03 -17.81 -3.02
CA LEU A 66 5.18 -17.95 -1.83
C LEU A 66 5.36 -19.34 -1.16
N GLU A 67 5.50 -20.43 -1.94
CA GLU A 67 5.77 -21.77 -1.39
C GLU A 67 7.09 -21.86 -0.62
N GLN A 68 8.08 -21.04 -0.97
CA GLN A 68 9.40 -21.01 -0.34
C GLN A 68 9.49 -20.02 0.80
N ALA A 69 8.56 -19.07 0.89
CA ALA A 69 8.53 -18.05 1.92
C ALA A 69 8.43 -18.65 3.32
N GLN A 70 9.21 -18.13 4.25
CA GLN A 70 9.08 -18.39 5.68
C GLN A 70 8.19 -17.33 6.34
N LEU A 71 8.14 -16.15 5.75
CA LEU A 71 7.27 -15.05 6.15
C LEU A 71 6.78 -14.31 4.91
N VAL A 72 5.49 -14.04 4.84
CA VAL A 72 4.89 -13.12 3.86
C VAL A 72 4.43 -11.87 4.60
N VAL A 73 4.89 -10.70 4.16
CA VAL A 73 4.43 -9.41 4.66
C VAL A 73 3.67 -8.72 3.53
N TRP A 74 2.42 -8.41 3.76
CA TRP A 74 1.51 -7.89 2.74
C TRP A 74 0.51 -6.91 3.34
N VAL A 75 -0.12 -6.09 2.50
CA VAL A 75 -1.08 -5.09 2.98
C VAL A 75 -2.26 -5.77 3.66
N GLY A 76 -2.98 -6.64 2.98
CA GLY A 76 -4.13 -7.32 3.55
C GLY A 76 -5.16 -7.76 2.50
N PRO A 77 -6.20 -8.50 2.92
CA PRO A 77 -7.22 -9.02 2.02
C PRO A 77 -8.08 -7.92 1.36
N GLU A 78 -8.14 -6.73 1.95
CA GLU A 78 -8.85 -5.57 1.40
C GLU A 78 -8.17 -5.06 0.11
N LEU A 79 -6.83 -5.12 0.04
CA LEU A 79 -6.09 -4.80 -1.17
C LEU A 79 -6.02 -5.98 -2.13
N GLU A 80 -5.73 -7.18 -1.60
CA GLU A 80 -5.31 -8.33 -2.37
C GLU A 80 -6.10 -9.60 -2.03
N PRO A 81 -7.42 -9.64 -2.30
CA PRO A 81 -8.24 -10.82 -2.01
C PRO A 81 -7.79 -12.07 -2.77
N TRP A 82 -7.05 -11.90 -3.89
CA TRP A 82 -6.44 -12.99 -4.63
C TRP A 82 -5.26 -13.62 -3.86
N LEU A 83 -4.46 -12.79 -3.13
CA LEU A 83 -3.32 -13.26 -2.33
C LEU A 83 -3.80 -13.98 -1.07
N ALA A 84 -4.86 -13.50 -0.42
CA ALA A 84 -5.52 -14.21 0.68
C ALA A 84 -5.85 -15.66 0.28
N ARG A 85 -6.54 -15.84 -0.85
CA ARG A 85 -6.88 -17.19 -1.37
C ARG A 85 -5.65 -18.02 -1.70
N ALA A 86 -4.57 -17.41 -2.18
CA ALA A 86 -3.33 -18.12 -2.48
C ALA A 86 -2.63 -18.60 -1.21
N LEU A 87 -2.56 -17.77 -0.18
CA LEU A 87 -1.97 -18.09 1.12
C LEU A 87 -2.74 -19.20 1.83
N ASP A 88 -4.06 -19.16 1.83
CA ASP A 88 -4.94 -20.21 2.36
C ASP A 88 -4.68 -21.55 1.67
N GLY A 89 -4.52 -21.54 0.35
CA GLY A 89 -4.27 -22.75 -0.44
C GLY A 89 -2.88 -23.37 -0.20
N LEU A 90 -1.88 -22.56 0.13
CA LEU A 90 -0.49 -23.01 0.37
C LEU A 90 -0.30 -23.58 1.78
N GLY A 91 -1.03 -23.11 2.79
CA GLY A 91 -1.11 -23.66 4.14
C GLY A 91 0.22 -23.73 4.92
N ARG A 92 1.26 -23.00 4.53
CA ARG A 92 2.61 -23.13 5.10
C ARG A 92 3.32 -21.83 5.43
N ALA A 93 3.05 -20.73 4.74
CA ALA A 93 3.70 -19.45 5.01
C ALA A 93 3.02 -18.78 6.21
N GLU A 94 3.81 -18.35 7.18
CA GLU A 94 3.33 -17.37 8.13
C GLU A 94 3.14 -16.05 7.41
N ALA A 95 1.99 -15.41 7.58
CA ALA A 95 1.69 -14.15 6.90
C ALA A 95 1.32 -13.07 7.91
N ILE A 96 1.81 -11.86 7.66
CA ILE A 96 1.46 -10.65 8.40
C ILE A 96 0.69 -9.75 7.44
N ALA A 97 -0.61 -9.62 7.66
CA ALA A 97 -1.42 -8.60 7.03
C ALA A 97 -1.24 -7.29 7.81
N LEU A 98 -0.72 -6.27 7.16
CA LEU A 98 -0.38 -5.00 7.81
C LEU A 98 -1.63 -4.24 8.28
N LEU A 99 -2.74 -4.38 7.56
CA LEU A 99 -4.02 -3.80 7.97
C LEU A 99 -4.58 -4.45 9.24
N ASP A 100 -4.30 -5.73 9.49
CA ASP A 100 -4.75 -6.46 10.68
C ASP A 100 -3.94 -6.12 11.94
N LEU A 101 -2.82 -5.42 11.82
CA LEU A 101 -1.98 -5.09 12.96
C LEU A 101 -2.69 -4.09 13.88
N PRO A 102 -2.71 -4.32 15.21
CA PRO A 102 -3.35 -3.41 16.16
C PRO A 102 -2.75 -2.00 16.18
N VAL A 103 -1.55 -1.84 15.62
CA VAL A 103 -0.84 -0.56 15.52
C VAL A 103 -1.22 0.23 14.27
N THR A 104 -1.96 -0.38 13.33
CA THR A 104 -2.38 0.27 12.10
C THR A 104 -3.57 1.19 12.38
N THR A 105 -3.44 2.44 12.00
CA THR A 105 -4.57 3.37 11.96
C THR A 105 -5.31 3.14 10.64
N LEU A 106 -6.55 2.69 10.75
CA LEU A 106 -7.43 2.45 9.61
C LEU A 106 -8.36 3.64 9.37
N ARG A 107 -8.76 3.82 8.13
CA ARG A 107 -9.81 4.75 7.70
C ARG A 107 -10.70 4.08 6.67
N ASP A 108 -11.94 4.52 6.57
CA ASP A 108 -12.80 4.19 5.45
C ASP A 108 -12.60 5.17 4.28
N PHE A 109 -13.07 4.82 3.10
CA PHE A 109 -12.97 5.70 1.94
C PHE A 109 -13.66 7.05 2.14
N ASP A 110 -14.71 7.14 2.97
CA ASP A 110 -15.36 8.39 3.35
C ASP A 110 -14.55 9.26 4.33
N GLY A 111 -13.37 8.78 4.73
CA GLY A 111 -12.48 9.47 5.66
C GLY A 111 -12.78 9.24 7.14
N SER A 112 -13.81 8.49 7.49
CA SER A 112 -14.07 8.11 8.89
C SER A 112 -13.05 7.09 9.41
N PRO A 113 -12.81 7.03 10.73
CA PRO A 113 -11.98 5.97 11.30
C PRO A 113 -12.63 4.59 11.10
N ALA A 114 -11.89 3.66 10.49
CA ALA A 114 -12.34 2.30 10.26
C ALA A 114 -11.92 1.34 11.37
N THR A 115 -12.69 0.29 11.54
CA THR A 115 -12.33 -0.88 12.34
C THR A 115 -12.59 -2.12 11.49
N LEU A 116 -11.60 -2.98 11.33
CA LEU A 116 -11.82 -4.27 10.71
C LEU A 116 -12.80 -5.08 11.55
N ASP A 117 -13.95 -5.41 10.96
CA ASP A 117 -14.88 -6.34 11.59
C ASP A 117 -14.32 -7.77 11.41
N ASN A 118 -13.58 -8.25 12.42
CA ASN A 118 -13.11 -9.63 12.49
C ASN A 118 -14.26 -10.62 12.74
N GLY A 119 -15.44 -10.29 12.26
CA GLY A 119 -16.61 -11.17 12.29
C GLY A 119 -16.31 -12.45 11.52
N ALA A 120 -16.17 -13.55 12.24
CA ALA A 120 -16.17 -14.89 11.67
C ALA A 120 -17.31 -14.98 10.65
N TYR A 121 -16.99 -15.41 9.44
CA TYR A 121 -17.99 -15.76 8.44
C TYR A 121 -18.88 -16.86 9.04
N GLU A 122 -20.00 -16.47 9.64
CA GLU A 122 -21.04 -17.42 9.94
C GLU A 122 -21.59 -17.91 8.61
N GLU A 123 -21.27 -19.15 8.25
CA GLU A 123 -21.93 -19.86 7.18
C GLU A 123 -23.44 -19.92 7.52
N GLY A 124 -24.20 -18.96 7.00
CA GLY A 124 -25.63 -18.97 7.05
C GLY A 124 -26.16 -20.13 6.21
N VAL A 125 -26.48 -21.23 6.89
CA VAL A 125 -27.29 -22.31 6.33
C VAL A 125 -28.69 -21.76 6.14
N GLY A 126 -28.94 -21.18 4.95
CA GLY A 126 -30.26 -20.72 4.54
C GLY A 126 -31.13 -21.90 4.16
N GLU A 127 -32.09 -22.20 4.98
CA GLU A 127 -33.25 -23.04 4.58
C GLU A 127 -34.05 -22.33 3.49
N SER A 128 -34.29 -23.06 2.41
CA SER A 128 -35.13 -22.68 1.29
C SER A 128 -36.59 -22.69 1.70
N ASP A 129 -37.27 -21.55 1.57
CA ASP A 129 -38.72 -21.52 1.44
C ASP A 129 -39.13 -20.72 0.20
N ASP A 130 -39.81 -21.45 -0.69
CA ASP A 130 -40.49 -20.97 -1.90
C ASP A 130 -41.53 -19.92 -1.56
N HIS A 131 -41.43 -18.72 -2.16
CA HIS A 131 -42.62 -17.94 -2.54
C HIS A 131 -42.34 -17.07 -3.75
N HIS A 132 -43.02 -17.42 -4.86
CA HIS A 132 -43.30 -16.57 -6.01
C HIS A 132 -43.99 -15.27 -5.59
N HIS A 133 -43.56 -14.14 -6.13
CA HIS A 133 -44.46 -13.12 -6.71
C HIS A 133 -43.68 -12.14 -7.58
N ASP A 134 -44.22 -11.98 -8.80
CA ASP A 134 -43.92 -10.96 -9.77
C ASP A 134 -44.13 -9.55 -9.18
N ASP A 135 -43.31 -8.58 -9.47
CA ASP A 135 -43.66 -7.40 -10.27
C ASP A 135 -42.50 -6.38 -10.33
N ASP A 136 -42.34 -5.80 -11.50
CA ASP A 136 -41.36 -4.82 -11.90
C ASP A 136 -41.29 -3.57 -11.03
N THR A 137 -40.09 -3.21 -10.60
CA THR A 137 -39.57 -1.83 -10.64
C THR A 137 -38.09 -1.86 -10.43
N HIS A 138 -37.31 -1.84 -11.53
CA HIS A 138 -35.88 -1.55 -11.47
C HIS A 138 -35.68 -0.06 -11.17
N ALA A 139 -35.57 0.29 -9.91
CA ALA A 139 -34.83 1.48 -9.50
C ALA A 139 -33.36 1.07 -9.36
N HIS A 140 -32.57 1.41 -10.35
CA HIS A 140 -31.11 1.39 -10.20
C HIS A 140 -30.72 2.60 -9.36
N ASP A 141 -30.73 2.43 -8.05
CA ASP A 141 -29.94 3.26 -7.14
C ASP A 141 -28.52 2.70 -7.18
N GLU A 142 -27.75 3.09 -8.20
CA GLU A 142 -26.29 2.87 -8.23
C GLU A 142 -25.57 4.04 -7.57
N ASP A 143 -25.92 4.37 -6.34
CA ASP A 143 -25.06 5.08 -5.42
C ASP A 143 -24.19 4.04 -4.71
N HIS A 144 -23.25 3.42 -5.42
CA HIS A 144 -22.13 2.74 -4.79
C HIS A 144 -21.10 3.81 -4.40
N ALA A 145 -21.45 4.62 -3.41
CA ALA A 145 -20.46 5.32 -2.59
C ALA A 145 -19.43 4.28 -2.11
N HIS A 146 -18.18 4.64 -2.09
CA HIS A 146 -17.05 3.85 -1.57
C HIS A 146 -17.39 3.39 -0.14
N GLU A 147 -17.88 2.17 0.01
CA GLU A 147 -18.13 1.57 1.32
C GLU A 147 -16.97 0.63 1.63
N GLY A 148 -16.42 0.76 2.84
CA GLY A 148 -15.40 -0.12 3.37
C GLY A 148 -14.06 0.54 3.66
N THR A 149 -13.17 -0.25 4.19
CA THR A 149 -11.84 0.18 4.62
C THR A 149 -10.95 0.49 3.42
N ASP A 150 -10.38 1.70 3.39
CA ASP A 150 -9.37 2.12 2.43
C ASP A 150 -8.08 1.31 2.67
N PRO A 151 -7.64 0.47 1.71
CA PRO A 151 -6.48 -0.39 1.92
C PRO A 151 -5.14 0.33 1.74
N HIS A 152 -5.11 1.59 1.29
CA HIS A 152 -3.88 2.30 0.90
C HIS A 152 -3.11 2.85 2.12
N ALA A 153 -3.13 2.11 3.23
CA ALA A 153 -2.59 2.51 4.53
C ALA A 153 -1.07 2.74 4.54
N TRP A 154 -0.33 2.24 3.56
CA TRP A 154 1.11 2.53 3.40
C TRP A 154 1.40 3.99 3.07
N LEU A 155 0.42 4.74 2.56
CA LEU A 155 0.55 6.17 2.28
C LEU A 155 0.43 7.05 3.55
N SER A 156 0.28 6.43 4.72
CA SER A 156 0.37 7.08 6.03
C SER A 156 1.80 6.95 6.59
N PRO A 157 2.54 8.04 6.84
CA PRO A 157 3.84 7.99 7.50
C PRO A 157 3.76 7.40 8.92
N ASP A 158 2.62 7.62 9.62
CA ASP A 158 2.40 7.08 10.95
C ASP A 158 2.30 5.55 10.94
N ASN A 159 1.54 4.99 10.00
CA ASN A 159 1.45 3.54 9.81
C ASN A 159 2.80 2.94 9.45
N ALA A 160 3.53 3.56 8.52
CA ALA A 160 4.85 3.07 8.12
C ALA A 160 5.83 3.02 9.32
N ARG A 161 5.84 4.06 10.18
CA ARG A 161 6.66 4.05 11.41
C ARG A 161 6.24 2.94 12.38
N ALA A 162 4.94 2.75 12.57
CA ALA A 162 4.42 1.70 13.44
C ALA A 162 4.75 0.29 12.91
N TRP A 163 4.63 0.09 11.60
CA TRP A 163 4.95 -1.19 10.94
C TRP A 163 6.42 -1.54 11.06
N LEU A 164 7.35 -0.58 10.90
CA LEU A 164 8.79 -0.81 11.07
C LEU A 164 9.13 -1.41 12.43
N GLY A 165 8.49 -0.91 13.50
CA GLY A 165 8.67 -1.45 14.85
C GLY A 165 8.20 -2.90 14.95
N THR A 166 6.98 -3.20 14.49
CA THR A 166 6.41 -4.55 14.50
C THR A 166 7.23 -5.50 13.63
N LEU A 167 7.64 -5.10 12.44
CA LEU A 167 8.47 -5.91 11.55
C LEU A 167 9.82 -6.27 12.19
N ALA A 168 10.45 -5.32 12.89
CA ALA A 168 11.69 -5.61 13.61
C ALA A 168 11.49 -6.62 14.75
N GLU A 169 10.39 -6.53 15.49
CA GLU A 169 10.03 -7.50 16.54
C GLU A 169 9.81 -8.90 15.95
N GLU A 170 9.05 -8.99 14.87
CA GLU A 170 8.73 -10.24 14.20
C GLU A 170 9.96 -10.92 13.58
N LEU A 171 10.84 -10.14 12.94
CA LEU A 171 12.09 -10.66 12.38
C LEU A 171 13.06 -11.06 13.48
N SER A 172 13.15 -10.28 14.58
CA SER A 172 13.99 -10.62 15.74
C SER A 172 13.57 -11.92 16.42
N ALA A 173 12.25 -12.20 16.47
CA ALA A 173 11.74 -13.45 17.03
C ALA A 173 12.11 -14.68 16.18
N ARG A 174 12.16 -14.52 14.85
CA ARG A 174 12.50 -15.60 13.90
C ARG A 174 14.00 -15.79 13.71
N ASP A 175 14.76 -14.72 13.84
CA ASP A 175 16.21 -14.69 13.68
C ASP A 175 16.86 -13.93 14.85
N PRO A 176 16.95 -14.56 16.04
CA PRO A 176 17.50 -13.92 17.23
C PRO A 176 18.97 -13.52 17.13
N GLU A 177 19.72 -14.14 16.21
CA GLU A 177 21.15 -13.83 16.02
C GLU A 177 21.33 -12.43 15.41
N ASN A 178 20.37 -11.95 14.63
CA ASN A 178 20.36 -10.65 13.97
C ASN A 178 19.40 -9.64 14.63
N ALA A 179 18.80 -9.97 15.78
CA ALA A 179 17.79 -9.14 16.45
C ALA A 179 18.24 -7.69 16.71
N GLU A 180 19.47 -7.48 17.17
CA GLU A 180 20.02 -6.14 17.41
C GLU A 180 20.11 -5.32 16.11
N THR A 181 20.44 -5.97 15.00
CA THR A 181 20.53 -5.32 13.68
C THR A 181 19.14 -4.90 13.19
N TYR A 182 18.14 -5.80 13.26
CA TYR A 182 16.76 -5.46 12.88
C TYR A 182 16.21 -4.28 13.69
N GLN A 183 16.41 -4.29 15.00
CA GLN A 183 15.97 -3.21 15.88
C GLN A 183 16.67 -1.87 15.57
N ALA A 184 17.98 -1.90 15.35
CA ALA A 184 18.75 -0.70 15.02
C ALA A 184 18.32 -0.12 13.66
N ASN A 185 18.12 -0.99 12.66
CA ASN A 185 17.69 -0.60 11.32
C ASN A 185 16.29 0.02 11.35
N ALA A 186 15.33 -0.61 12.06
CA ALA A 186 13.98 -0.06 12.19
C ALA A 186 13.98 1.32 12.85
N GLN A 187 14.80 1.51 13.91
CA GLN A 187 14.93 2.83 14.56
C GLN A 187 15.50 3.88 13.60
N ALA A 188 16.50 3.54 12.80
CA ALA A 188 17.04 4.45 11.79
C ALA A 188 15.98 4.81 10.75
N ALA A 189 15.28 3.82 10.21
CA ALA A 189 14.21 4.04 9.23
C ALA A 189 13.05 4.89 9.79
N ILE A 190 12.67 4.71 11.06
CA ILE A 190 11.66 5.53 11.73
C ILE A 190 12.11 7.01 11.80
N LEU A 191 13.40 7.26 12.07
CA LEU A 191 13.94 8.63 12.10
C LEU A 191 13.93 9.25 10.70
N ASP A 192 14.32 8.48 9.67
CA ASP A 192 14.33 8.94 8.29
C ASP A 192 12.91 9.28 7.81
N ILE A 193 11.92 8.43 8.09
CA ILE A 193 10.50 8.71 7.80
C ILE A 193 10.01 9.94 8.58
N THR A 194 10.41 10.12 9.83
CA THR A 194 10.02 11.29 10.62
C THR A 194 10.57 12.58 10.05
N GLN A 195 11.81 12.57 9.55
CA GLN A 195 12.39 13.73 8.89
C GLN A 195 11.68 14.02 7.55
N MET A 196 11.48 13.00 6.72
CA MET A 196 10.74 13.10 5.46
C MET A 196 9.33 13.69 5.67
N ASP A 197 8.59 13.18 6.66
CA ASP A 197 7.25 13.63 7.02
C ASP A 197 7.22 15.13 7.38
N ALA A 198 8.20 15.59 8.18
CA ALA A 198 8.33 17.01 8.52
C ALA A 198 8.65 17.87 7.28
N GLU A 199 9.49 17.39 6.36
CA GLU A 199 9.84 18.07 5.11
C GLU A 199 8.62 18.17 4.19
N ILE A 200 7.84 17.10 4.03
CA ILE A 200 6.59 17.08 3.25
C ILE A 200 5.56 18.01 3.87
N SER A 201 5.38 17.97 5.20
CA SER A 201 4.47 18.87 5.91
C SER A 201 4.80 20.34 5.64
N ALA A 202 6.08 20.72 5.71
CA ALA A 202 6.50 22.08 5.42
C ALA A 202 6.30 22.47 3.94
N GLN A 203 6.47 21.53 3.00
CA GLN A 203 6.25 21.74 1.58
C GLN A 203 4.78 21.96 1.24
N LEU A 204 3.87 21.21 1.88
CA LEU A 204 2.43 21.25 1.59
C LEU A 204 1.64 22.22 2.46
N GLU A 205 2.20 22.75 3.57
CA GLU A 205 1.55 23.73 4.44
C GLU A 205 0.94 24.92 3.68
N PRO A 206 1.59 25.52 2.66
CA PRO A 206 1.00 26.64 1.91
C PRO A 206 -0.30 26.29 1.16
N PHE A 207 -0.55 25.01 0.95
CA PHE A 207 -1.68 24.48 0.19
C PHE A 207 -2.73 23.81 1.07
N ALA A 208 -2.65 23.94 2.41
CA ALA A 208 -3.61 23.35 3.33
C ALA A 208 -5.05 23.80 3.00
N GLY A 209 -5.97 22.84 2.90
CA GLY A 209 -7.35 23.05 2.47
C GLY A 209 -7.52 23.21 0.95
N ALA A 210 -6.49 22.94 0.15
CA ALA A 210 -6.64 22.91 -1.30
C ALA A 210 -7.41 21.65 -1.71
N GLU A 211 -8.36 21.84 -2.63
CA GLU A 211 -9.17 20.77 -3.21
C GLU A 211 -8.54 20.25 -4.50
N ILE A 212 -8.39 18.93 -4.61
CA ILE A 212 -7.88 18.23 -5.78
C ILE A 212 -8.84 17.14 -6.24
N VAL A 213 -8.68 16.67 -7.46
CA VAL A 213 -9.34 15.46 -7.96
C VAL A 213 -8.31 14.42 -8.39
N THR A 214 -8.62 13.15 -8.19
CA THR A 214 -7.73 12.04 -8.49
C THR A 214 -8.35 11.08 -9.51
N PHE A 215 -7.54 10.27 -10.14
CA PHE A 215 -8.03 9.21 -11.01
C PHE A 215 -8.63 8.06 -10.23
N HIS A 216 -7.99 7.70 -9.11
CA HIS A 216 -8.31 6.59 -8.24
C HIS A 216 -8.35 7.09 -6.78
N ASP A 217 -9.24 6.55 -5.97
CA ASP A 217 -9.37 6.91 -4.56
C ASP A 217 -8.37 6.12 -3.69
N ALA A 218 -7.09 6.42 -3.88
CA ALA A 218 -5.99 5.76 -3.17
C ALA A 218 -5.26 6.68 -2.19
N PHE A 219 -5.45 8.00 -2.30
CA PHE A 219 -4.54 8.96 -1.66
C PHE A 219 -5.06 9.50 -0.33
N GLY A 220 -6.16 8.97 0.17
CA GLY A 220 -6.83 9.48 1.36
C GLY A 220 -5.95 9.52 2.61
N TYR A 221 -5.11 8.53 2.85
CA TYR A 221 -4.14 8.56 3.97
C TYR A 221 -3.11 9.67 3.82
N PHE A 222 -2.56 9.84 2.62
CA PHE A 222 -1.57 10.87 2.34
C PHE A 222 -2.20 12.26 2.45
N THR A 223 -3.29 12.50 1.75
CA THR A 223 -3.90 13.83 1.66
C THR A 223 -4.44 14.31 3.01
N THR A 224 -5.03 13.41 3.80
CA THR A 224 -5.46 13.71 5.18
C THR A 224 -4.28 14.09 6.07
N ALA A 225 -3.14 13.39 5.96
CA ALA A 225 -1.95 13.70 6.77
C ALA A 225 -1.42 15.12 6.52
N TYR A 226 -1.60 15.65 5.31
CA TYR A 226 -1.04 16.95 4.92
C TYR A 226 -2.10 18.03 4.63
N GLY A 227 -3.35 17.78 5.00
CA GLY A 227 -4.41 18.78 4.91
C GLY A 227 -4.81 19.15 3.48
N ILE A 228 -4.72 18.23 2.55
CA ILE A 228 -5.22 18.36 1.17
C ILE A 228 -6.54 17.61 1.08
N ASP A 229 -7.54 18.18 0.41
CA ASP A 229 -8.87 17.59 0.28
C ASP A 229 -9.05 16.94 -1.10
N VAL A 230 -9.31 15.62 -1.14
CA VAL A 230 -9.71 14.92 -2.37
C VAL A 230 -11.23 15.11 -2.53
N LEU A 231 -11.61 15.92 -3.49
CA LEU A 231 -13.02 16.24 -3.73
C LEU A 231 -13.78 15.12 -4.44
N GLY A 232 -13.06 14.32 -5.22
CA GLY A 232 -13.62 13.17 -5.91
C GLY A 232 -12.61 12.45 -6.78
N SER A 233 -12.99 11.25 -7.21
CA SER A 233 -12.16 10.37 -8.03
C SER A 233 -12.94 9.87 -9.26
N LEU A 234 -12.20 9.62 -10.35
CA LEU A 234 -12.81 9.10 -11.59
C LEU A 234 -13.19 7.61 -11.49
N ARG A 235 -12.43 6.87 -10.71
CA ARG A 235 -12.72 5.48 -10.37
C ARG A 235 -13.20 5.42 -8.93
N ALA A 236 -14.43 4.98 -8.79
CA ALA A 236 -14.99 4.65 -7.50
C ALA A 236 -14.47 3.26 -7.08
N GLY A 237 -13.43 3.22 -6.25
CA GLY A 237 -12.78 1.97 -5.83
C GLY A 237 -11.99 1.29 -6.96
N ASP A 238 -11.36 0.18 -6.60
CA ASP A 238 -10.27 -0.44 -7.35
C ASP A 238 -10.70 -1.27 -8.57
N ALA A 239 -11.96 -1.69 -8.61
CA ALA A 239 -12.44 -2.66 -9.60
C ALA A 239 -13.20 -2.04 -10.80
N SER A 240 -13.49 -0.74 -10.79
CA SER A 240 -14.34 -0.11 -11.81
C SER A 240 -13.52 0.63 -12.88
N ALA A 241 -13.89 0.46 -14.14
CA ALA A 241 -13.40 1.32 -15.22
C ALA A 241 -14.06 2.70 -15.14
N PRO A 242 -13.35 3.81 -15.47
CA PRO A 242 -13.97 5.12 -15.55
C PRO A 242 -15.17 5.12 -16.48
N SER A 243 -16.32 5.64 -16.00
CA SER A 243 -17.52 5.78 -16.83
C SER A 243 -17.63 7.20 -17.39
N ALA A 244 -18.39 7.34 -18.49
CA ALA A 244 -18.68 8.66 -19.03
C ALA A 244 -19.52 9.50 -18.06
N ALA A 245 -20.33 8.86 -17.21
CA ALA A 245 -21.09 9.52 -16.16
C ALA A 245 -20.17 10.07 -15.09
N ALA A 246 -19.27 9.26 -14.52
CA ALA A 246 -18.29 9.69 -13.51
C ALA A 246 -17.42 10.86 -14.02
N LEU A 247 -16.99 10.82 -15.28
CA LEU A 247 -16.24 11.93 -15.88
C LEU A 247 -17.10 13.21 -15.96
N SER A 248 -18.39 13.10 -16.29
CA SER A 248 -19.30 14.25 -16.36
C SER A 248 -19.56 14.85 -14.98
N GLU A 249 -19.75 14.02 -13.97
CA GLU A 249 -19.95 14.42 -12.58
C GLU A 249 -18.69 15.09 -12.02
N LEU A 250 -17.50 14.52 -12.27
CA LEU A 250 -16.25 15.11 -11.86
C LEU A 250 -16.02 16.48 -12.51
N LYS A 251 -16.36 16.65 -13.80
CA LYS A 251 -16.28 17.96 -14.47
C LYS A 251 -17.22 19.00 -13.85
N ALA A 252 -18.44 18.60 -13.47
CA ALA A 252 -19.38 19.48 -12.78
C ALA A 252 -18.83 19.88 -11.39
N LEU A 253 -18.33 18.93 -10.62
CA LEU A 253 -17.72 19.14 -9.32
C LEU A 253 -16.52 20.11 -9.39
N VAL A 254 -15.62 19.88 -10.34
CA VAL A 254 -14.48 20.76 -10.63
C VAL A 254 -14.92 22.20 -10.92
N ALA A 255 -15.96 22.37 -11.73
CA ALA A 255 -16.48 23.69 -12.10
C ALA A 255 -17.13 24.42 -10.92
N ASP A 256 -17.86 23.69 -10.07
CA ASP A 256 -18.59 24.25 -8.93
C ASP A 256 -17.63 24.67 -7.78
N HIS A 257 -16.55 23.93 -7.58
CA HIS A 257 -15.56 24.18 -6.51
C HIS A 257 -14.35 24.98 -6.97
N GLY A 258 -14.15 25.14 -8.28
CA GLY A 258 -13.01 25.86 -8.82
C GLY A 258 -11.67 25.12 -8.66
N VAL A 259 -11.73 23.79 -8.66
CA VAL A 259 -10.52 22.94 -8.62
C VAL A 259 -9.63 23.23 -9.80
N THR A 260 -8.33 23.33 -9.57
CA THR A 260 -7.33 23.65 -10.61
C THR A 260 -6.45 22.47 -10.98
N CYS A 261 -6.37 21.42 -10.14
CA CYS A 261 -5.47 20.29 -10.31
C CYS A 261 -6.20 18.95 -10.34
N ALA A 262 -5.88 18.14 -11.36
CA ALA A 262 -6.31 16.74 -11.49
C ALA A 262 -5.09 15.83 -11.57
N PHE A 263 -5.16 14.70 -10.85
CA PHE A 263 -4.06 13.75 -10.80
C PHE A 263 -4.46 12.41 -11.38
N LEU A 264 -3.64 11.93 -12.32
CA LEU A 264 -3.76 10.64 -12.98
C LEU A 264 -2.76 9.65 -12.41
N GLU A 265 -2.90 8.38 -12.78
CA GLU A 265 -1.93 7.34 -12.48
C GLU A 265 -0.97 7.08 -13.66
N PRO A 266 0.19 6.42 -13.44
CA PRO A 266 1.19 6.22 -14.50
C PRO A 266 0.68 5.47 -15.74
N ALA A 267 -0.36 4.64 -15.61
CA ALA A 267 -0.95 3.85 -16.69
C ALA A 267 -2.28 4.43 -17.22
N ALA A 268 -2.64 5.66 -16.82
CA ALA A 268 -3.89 6.29 -17.26
C ALA A 268 -3.91 6.58 -18.77
N ASP A 269 -5.11 6.54 -19.36
CA ASP A 269 -5.31 6.78 -20.79
C ASP A 269 -5.07 8.26 -21.15
N ASP A 270 -4.24 8.51 -22.17
CA ASP A 270 -3.95 9.86 -22.67
C ASP A 270 -5.18 10.64 -23.13
N GLY A 271 -6.24 9.95 -23.54
CA GLY A 271 -7.49 10.56 -23.97
C GLY A 271 -8.23 11.20 -22.81
N LEU A 272 -8.18 10.58 -21.64
CA LEU A 272 -8.75 11.11 -20.41
C LEU A 272 -8.02 12.36 -19.93
N LEU A 273 -6.67 12.32 -19.96
CA LEU A 273 -5.82 13.46 -19.66
C LEU A 273 -6.22 14.68 -20.51
N LYS A 274 -6.31 14.48 -21.83
CA LYS A 274 -6.71 15.55 -22.76
C LYS A 274 -8.09 16.09 -22.48
N ALA A 275 -9.03 15.23 -22.08
CA ALA A 275 -10.40 15.67 -21.77
C ALA A 275 -10.44 16.54 -20.51
N LEU A 276 -9.62 16.25 -19.50
CA LEU A 276 -9.52 17.07 -18.30
C LEU A 276 -8.81 18.40 -18.55
N GLU A 277 -7.70 18.39 -19.26
CA GLU A 277 -6.95 19.61 -19.60
C GLU A 277 -7.72 20.56 -20.53
N GLN A 278 -8.28 20.03 -21.61
CA GLN A 278 -8.90 20.86 -22.66
C GLN A 278 -10.34 21.27 -22.34
N ASP A 279 -11.13 20.36 -21.77
CA ASP A 279 -12.55 20.60 -21.53
C ASP A 279 -12.81 21.26 -20.17
N ALA A 280 -12.00 20.98 -19.15
CA ALA A 280 -12.14 21.51 -17.80
C ALA A 280 -11.10 22.58 -17.44
N GLY A 281 -10.05 22.75 -18.26
CA GLY A 281 -8.99 23.74 -18.02
C GLY A 281 -8.11 23.43 -16.82
N LEU A 282 -8.03 22.15 -16.41
CA LEU A 282 -7.26 21.69 -15.26
C LEU A 282 -5.77 21.59 -15.60
N LYS A 283 -4.93 21.94 -14.65
CA LYS A 283 -3.54 21.45 -14.64
C LYS A 283 -3.57 19.97 -14.28
N THR A 284 -2.64 19.20 -14.80
CA THR A 284 -2.60 17.75 -14.53
C THR A 284 -1.23 17.32 -14.01
N GLY A 285 -1.24 16.30 -13.18
CA GLY A 285 -0.06 15.63 -12.68
C GLY A 285 -0.24 14.11 -12.66
N VAL A 286 0.81 13.37 -12.33
CA VAL A 286 0.76 11.92 -12.17
C VAL A 286 1.13 11.58 -10.74
N LEU A 287 0.21 10.95 -10.00
CA LEU A 287 0.45 10.38 -8.68
C LEU A 287 0.56 8.87 -8.82
N ASP A 288 1.66 8.33 -8.34
CA ASP A 288 2.00 6.91 -8.38
C ASP A 288 1.85 6.34 -6.96
N ALA A 289 0.72 5.68 -6.66
CA ALA A 289 0.44 5.20 -5.31
C ALA A 289 1.36 4.05 -4.85
N THR A 290 1.91 3.28 -5.79
CA THR A 290 2.71 2.08 -5.51
C THR A 290 4.19 2.20 -5.86
N GLY A 291 4.62 3.32 -6.45
CA GLY A 291 6.00 3.52 -6.88
C GLY A 291 6.38 2.71 -8.13
N GLN A 292 5.44 2.48 -9.05
CA GLN A 292 5.67 1.75 -10.30
C GLN A 292 6.80 2.33 -11.14
N THR A 293 6.98 3.65 -11.05
CA THR A 293 8.01 4.40 -11.81
C THR A 293 9.34 4.49 -11.09
N LEU A 294 9.40 4.02 -9.84
CA LEU A 294 10.59 4.06 -9.00
C LEU A 294 11.34 2.73 -9.02
N THR A 295 12.61 2.77 -8.64
CA THR A 295 13.42 1.55 -8.50
C THR A 295 13.12 0.86 -7.18
N PRO A 296 12.69 -0.42 -7.15
CA PRO A 296 12.48 -1.15 -5.92
C PRO A 296 13.76 -1.18 -5.05
N GLY A 297 13.59 -1.06 -3.74
CA GLY A 297 14.69 -1.05 -2.78
C GLY A 297 14.34 -0.24 -1.54
N PRO A 298 15.27 -0.12 -0.58
CA PRO A 298 15.02 0.54 0.70
C PRO A 298 14.66 2.03 0.58
N GLU A 299 15.15 2.72 -0.45
CA GLU A 299 14.90 4.15 -0.66
C GLU A 299 13.51 4.45 -1.24
N LEU A 300 12.85 3.44 -1.86
CA LEU A 300 11.61 3.65 -2.63
C LEU A 300 10.53 4.32 -1.79
N TYR A 301 10.37 3.97 -0.51
CA TYR A 301 9.31 4.55 0.33
C TYR A 301 9.46 6.07 0.48
N GLY A 302 10.67 6.53 0.77
CA GLY A 302 10.97 7.97 0.88
C GLY A 302 10.81 8.71 -0.44
N ASP A 303 11.28 8.10 -1.54
CA ASP A 303 11.15 8.66 -2.89
C ASP A 303 9.68 8.75 -3.32
N LEU A 304 8.87 7.73 -3.01
CA LEU A 304 7.44 7.70 -3.27
C LEU A 304 6.73 8.87 -2.59
N MET A 305 6.85 8.97 -1.27
CA MET A 305 6.17 9.99 -0.48
C MET A 305 6.59 11.42 -0.89
N THR A 306 7.89 11.63 -1.13
CA THR A 306 8.42 12.91 -1.60
C THR A 306 7.95 13.26 -3.01
N SER A 307 7.84 12.27 -3.89
CA SER A 307 7.33 12.46 -5.25
C SER A 307 5.86 12.88 -5.27
N LEU A 308 5.02 12.25 -4.43
CA LEU A 308 3.61 12.63 -4.26
C LEU A 308 3.50 14.10 -3.83
N ALA A 309 4.22 14.48 -2.77
CA ALA A 309 4.24 15.86 -2.26
C ALA A 309 4.67 16.87 -3.32
N THR A 310 5.76 16.57 -4.04
CA THR A 310 6.32 17.46 -5.06
C THR A 310 5.36 17.62 -6.23
N THR A 311 4.71 16.56 -6.66
CA THR A 311 3.75 16.58 -7.76
C THR A 311 2.53 17.43 -7.39
N ILE A 312 1.99 17.25 -6.18
CA ILE A 312 0.85 18.03 -5.68
C ILE A 312 1.23 19.50 -5.55
N ALA A 313 2.33 19.82 -4.87
CA ALA A 313 2.80 21.20 -4.69
C ALA A 313 3.06 21.89 -6.04
N THR A 314 3.67 21.19 -7.01
CA THR A 314 3.96 21.74 -8.33
C THR A 314 2.67 22.09 -9.10
N CYS A 315 1.65 21.25 -9.00
CA CYS A 315 0.37 21.51 -9.65
C CYS A 315 -0.37 22.69 -9.00
N LEU A 316 -0.39 22.73 -7.66
CA LEU A 316 -1.11 23.76 -6.89
C LEU A 316 -0.40 25.11 -6.87
N ALA A 317 0.91 25.17 -7.12
CA ALA A 317 1.61 26.43 -7.21
C ALA A 317 1.10 27.26 -8.40
N ASP A 318 0.82 28.53 -8.13
CA ASP A 318 0.54 29.50 -9.19
C ASP A 318 1.81 29.72 -10.03
N ASP A 319 1.67 29.85 -11.36
CA ASP A 319 2.74 30.25 -12.27
C ASP A 319 3.10 31.74 -12.10
#